data_6352a59cc98e40eb6c564566cdea6f9f
#
_entry.id   6352a59cc98e40eb6c564566cdea6f9f
#
_cell.length_a   1.000
_cell.length_b   1.000
_cell.length_c   1.000
_cell.angle_alpha   90.00
_cell.angle_beta   90.00
_cell.angle_gamma   90.00
#
_symmetry.space_group_name_H-M   'P 1'
#
loop_
_entity.id
_entity.type
_entity.pdbx_description
1 polymer ?
#
loop_
_entity_poly.entity_id
_entity_poly.type
_entity_poly.pdbx_seq_one_letter_code
_entity_poly.pdbx_strand_id
1 'polypeptide(L)'
;NGKDALELSLEKYPDLILSDIMMPQMDGLELCSRVKQDLQLGHIPVVLMTAKSMVVHIKEGFSVGADDYIVKPFSMDVLICRINSLLESREKLKKLYGKKFSPEAMGIEIVSGDDRFTQSFFEIIEKNISNPELGVDLLSQELGLSRANLYRKLKAVTELSPTELIRNKRLE
;
A
#
# COMPACT_ATOMS: atom_id res chain seq x y z
N ASN A 1 16.91 -6.21 -11.11
CA ASN A 1 15.74 -6.83 -11.75
C ASN A 1 14.51 -6.80 -10.83
N GLY A 2 13.33 -7.12 -11.36
CA GLY A 2 12.07 -7.04 -10.60
C GLY A 2 11.98 -8.03 -9.43
N LYS A 3 12.62 -9.19 -9.53
CA LYS A 3 12.63 -10.20 -8.46
C LYS A 3 13.40 -9.69 -7.24
N ASP A 4 14.60 -9.19 -7.43
CA ASP A 4 15.41 -8.62 -6.35
C ASP A 4 14.72 -7.39 -5.74
N ALA A 5 14.04 -6.57 -6.58
CA ALA A 5 13.28 -5.42 -6.12
C ALA A 5 12.09 -5.84 -5.23
N LEU A 6 11.39 -6.92 -5.58
CA LEU A 6 10.29 -7.44 -4.77
C LEU A 6 10.80 -7.96 -3.41
N GLU A 7 11.87 -8.77 -3.42
CA GLU A 7 12.49 -9.30 -2.20
C GLU A 7 12.98 -8.15 -1.29
N LEU A 8 13.65 -7.15 -1.87
CA LEU A 8 14.11 -5.98 -1.13
C LEU A 8 12.95 -5.13 -0.59
N SER A 9 11.85 -5.04 -1.33
CA SER A 9 10.66 -4.31 -0.89
C SER A 9 10.01 -4.98 0.33
N LEU A 10 9.98 -6.31 0.40
CA LEU A 10 9.51 -7.07 1.55
C LEU A 10 10.43 -6.91 2.77
N GLU A 11 11.73 -6.72 2.55
CA GLU A 11 12.71 -6.50 3.63
C GLU A 11 12.70 -5.06 4.15
N LYS A 12 12.69 -4.07 3.24
CA LYS A 12 12.94 -2.66 3.55
C LYS A 12 11.69 -1.79 3.67
N TYR A 13 10.56 -2.21 3.09
CA TYR A 13 9.30 -1.45 3.05
C TYR A 13 9.50 0.00 2.60
N PRO A 14 9.90 0.23 1.34
CA PRO A 14 10.18 1.58 0.84
C PRO A 14 8.90 2.46 0.80
N ASP A 15 9.07 3.77 0.86
CA ASP A 15 7.95 4.73 0.73
C ASP A 15 7.42 4.82 -0.69
N LEU A 16 8.22 4.44 -1.70
CA LEU A 16 7.87 4.44 -3.11
C LEU A 16 8.78 3.46 -3.88
N ILE A 17 8.22 2.80 -4.89
CA ILE A 17 8.97 1.98 -5.83
C ILE A 17 9.00 2.69 -7.18
N LEU A 18 10.20 2.98 -7.69
CA LEU A 18 10.44 3.49 -9.03
C LEU A 18 11.09 2.39 -9.86
N SER A 19 10.42 1.92 -10.91
CA SER A 19 10.89 0.80 -11.71
C SER A 19 10.86 1.10 -13.20
N ASP A 20 11.85 0.61 -13.92
CA ASP A 20 11.76 0.49 -15.38
C ASP A 20 10.75 -0.63 -15.73
N ILE A 21 10.01 -0.46 -16.81
CA ILE A 21 9.19 -1.56 -17.36
C ILE A 21 10.09 -2.67 -17.91
N MET A 22 11.10 -2.29 -18.69
CA MET A 22 12.00 -3.27 -19.34
C MET A 22 13.12 -3.70 -18.40
N MET A 23 12.92 -4.81 -17.71
CA MET A 23 13.95 -5.40 -16.85
C MET A 23 14.06 -6.92 -17.13
N PRO A 24 15.26 -7.52 -16.93
CA PRO A 24 15.43 -8.96 -17.08
C PRO A 24 14.74 -9.74 -15.96
N GLN A 25 14.38 -10.99 -16.21
CA GLN A 25 13.75 -11.97 -15.31
C GLN A 25 12.32 -11.63 -14.93
N MET A 26 12.08 -10.51 -14.28
CA MET A 26 10.78 -9.97 -13.92
C MET A 26 10.74 -8.52 -14.37
N ASP A 27 9.81 -8.19 -15.26
CA ASP A 27 9.64 -6.82 -15.73
C ASP A 27 8.91 -5.93 -14.72
N GLY A 28 8.83 -4.63 -15.02
CA GLY A 28 8.23 -3.66 -14.10
C GLY A 28 6.72 -3.80 -13.98
N LEU A 29 6.03 -4.32 -14.99
CA LEU A 29 4.58 -4.57 -14.94
C LEU A 29 4.26 -5.74 -14.02
N GLU A 30 5.01 -6.83 -14.14
CA GLU A 30 4.89 -7.99 -13.26
C GLU A 30 5.26 -7.63 -11.82
N LEU A 31 6.35 -6.87 -11.61
CA LEU A 31 6.72 -6.33 -10.30
C LEU A 31 5.57 -5.52 -9.70
N CYS A 32 5.02 -4.57 -10.44
CA CYS A 32 3.90 -3.73 -10.01
C CYS A 32 2.69 -4.57 -9.62
N SER A 33 2.29 -5.52 -10.46
CA SER A 33 1.16 -6.42 -10.20
C SER A 33 1.36 -7.19 -8.89
N ARG A 34 2.54 -7.76 -8.67
CA ARG A 34 2.87 -8.52 -7.46
C ARG A 34 2.85 -7.62 -6.21
N VAL A 35 3.47 -6.43 -6.30
CA VAL A 35 3.45 -5.45 -5.21
C VAL A 35 2.01 -5.04 -4.87
N LYS A 36 1.17 -4.76 -5.87
CA LYS A 36 -0.21 -4.31 -5.64
C LYS A 36 -1.15 -5.41 -5.13
N GLN A 37 -0.85 -6.66 -5.42
CA GLN A 37 -1.62 -7.81 -4.90
C GLN A 37 -1.16 -8.26 -3.52
N ASP A 38 0.03 -7.86 -3.10
CA ASP A 38 0.60 -8.25 -1.81
C ASP A 38 -0.02 -7.44 -0.66
N LEU A 39 -0.45 -8.14 0.39
CA LEU A 39 -1.08 -7.51 1.57
C LEU A 39 -0.13 -6.58 2.34
N GLN A 40 1.18 -6.82 2.25
CA GLN A 40 2.18 -6.03 2.96
C GLN A 40 2.67 -4.84 2.14
N LEU A 41 2.73 -4.99 0.81
CA LEU A 41 3.33 -4.01 -0.10
C LEU A 41 2.30 -3.20 -0.89
N GLY A 42 1.04 -3.64 -0.98
CA GLY A 42 0.02 -3.05 -1.85
C GLY A 42 -0.20 -1.54 -1.63
N HIS A 43 0.09 -1.07 -0.42
CA HIS A 43 0.02 0.35 -0.07
C HIS A 43 1.19 1.18 -0.63
N ILE A 44 2.28 0.56 -1.08
CA ILE A 44 3.46 1.29 -1.58
C ILE A 44 3.18 1.80 -2.99
N PRO A 45 3.36 3.11 -3.27
CA PRO A 45 3.21 3.64 -4.62
C PRO A 45 4.26 3.08 -5.55
N VAL A 46 3.82 2.69 -6.75
CA VAL A 46 4.68 2.20 -7.82
C VAL A 46 4.60 3.15 -9.00
N VAL A 47 5.74 3.73 -9.37
CA VAL A 47 5.91 4.58 -10.55
C VAL A 47 6.71 3.79 -11.59
N LEU A 48 6.14 3.64 -12.79
CA LEU A 48 6.79 2.91 -13.88
C LEU A 48 7.43 3.87 -14.88
N MET A 49 8.69 3.60 -15.22
CA MET A 49 9.41 4.32 -16.29
C MET A 49 9.29 3.55 -17.60
N THR A 50 8.90 4.23 -18.67
CA THR A 50 8.67 3.60 -19.97
C THR A 50 9.34 4.36 -21.11
N ALA A 51 9.75 3.67 -22.18
CA ALA A 51 10.17 4.29 -23.41
C ALA A 51 8.95 4.84 -24.19
N LYS A 52 9.14 5.92 -24.94
CA LYS A 52 8.08 6.56 -25.75
C LYS A 52 7.39 5.60 -26.72
N SER A 53 8.13 4.61 -27.25
CA SER A 53 7.60 3.58 -28.13
C SER A 53 6.65 2.59 -27.46
N MET A 54 6.63 2.54 -26.13
CA MET A 54 5.82 1.61 -25.32
C MET A 54 4.60 2.27 -24.68
N VAL A 55 4.25 3.50 -25.07
CA VAL A 55 3.07 4.22 -24.57
C VAL A 55 1.76 3.44 -24.82
N VAL A 56 1.73 2.57 -25.84
CA VAL A 56 0.59 1.68 -26.11
C VAL A 56 0.36 0.69 -24.95
N HIS A 57 1.41 0.26 -24.24
CA HIS A 57 1.33 -0.61 -23.09
C HIS A 57 0.93 0.11 -21.78
N ILE A 58 0.79 1.44 -21.80
CA ILE A 58 0.29 2.21 -20.65
C ILE A 58 -1.13 1.75 -20.27
N LYS A 59 -1.98 1.36 -21.24
CA LYS A 59 -3.30 0.79 -20.94
C LYS A 59 -3.20 -0.53 -20.16
N GLU A 60 -2.26 -1.38 -20.53
CA GLU A 60 -1.98 -2.63 -19.81
C GLU A 60 -1.41 -2.33 -18.41
N GLY A 61 -0.57 -1.31 -18.31
CA GLY A 61 0.01 -0.86 -17.04
C GLY A 61 -1.01 -0.29 -16.06
N PHE A 62 -2.00 0.47 -16.50
CA PHE A 62 -3.11 0.91 -15.62
C PHE A 62 -3.91 -0.27 -15.08
N SER A 63 -4.02 -1.37 -15.83
CA SER A 63 -4.69 -2.59 -15.37
C SER A 63 -3.95 -3.32 -14.25
N VAL A 64 -2.64 -3.13 -14.11
CA VAL A 64 -1.82 -3.73 -13.02
C VAL A 64 -1.74 -2.85 -11.76
N GLY A 65 -2.39 -1.66 -11.76
CA GLY A 65 -2.55 -0.81 -10.58
C GLY A 65 -1.36 0.12 -10.30
N ALA A 66 -0.53 0.46 -11.30
CA ALA A 66 0.53 1.46 -11.09
C ALA A 66 -0.05 2.85 -10.74
N ASP A 67 0.60 3.56 -9.84
CA ASP A 67 0.14 4.86 -9.37
C ASP A 67 0.51 6.00 -10.34
N ASP A 68 1.62 5.88 -11.08
CA ASP A 68 2.01 6.83 -12.14
C ASP A 68 2.97 6.20 -13.16
N TYR A 69 3.13 6.89 -14.31
CA TYR A 69 4.01 6.53 -15.41
C TYR A 69 4.85 7.71 -15.84
N ILE A 70 6.13 7.47 -16.11
CA ILE A 70 7.05 8.47 -16.63
C ILE A 70 7.67 8.00 -17.93
N VAL A 71 7.48 8.76 -19.00
CA VAL A 71 8.02 8.46 -20.33
C VAL A 71 9.44 8.97 -20.45
N LYS A 72 10.37 8.10 -20.79
CA LYS A 72 11.77 8.43 -21.12
C LYS A 72 11.87 9.07 -22.53
N PRO A 73 12.73 10.11 -22.72
CA PRO A 73 13.54 10.80 -21.72
C PRO A 73 12.74 11.80 -20.87
N PHE A 74 13.04 11.92 -19.59
CA PHE A 74 12.43 12.87 -18.66
C PHE A 74 13.49 13.71 -17.94
N SER A 75 13.12 14.90 -17.46
CA SER A 75 13.97 15.69 -16.58
C SER A 75 13.83 15.22 -15.14
N MET A 76 14.90 15.39 -14.35
CA MET A 76 14.86 15.04 -12.90
C MET A 76 13.83 15.89 -12.16
N ASP A 77 13.64 17.15 -12.55
CA ASP A 77 12.64 18.03 -11.93
C ASP A 77 11.22 17.50 -12.11
N VAL A 78 10.90 16.98 -13.30
CA VAL A 78 9.59 16.35 -13.56
C VAL A 78 9.41 15.08 -12.72
N LEU A 79 10.44 14.25 -12.62
CA LEU A 79 10.40 13.04 -11.80
C LEU A 79 10.16 13.38 -10.32
N ILE A 80 10.94 14.31 -9.76
CA ILE A 80 10.83 14.75 -8.38
C ILE A 80 9.45 15.36 -8.11
N CYS A 81 8.96 16.20 -9.00
CA CYS A 81 7.63 16.81 -8.87
C CYS A 81 6.51 15.74 -8.79
N ARG A 82 6.56 14.72 -9.66
CA ARG A 82 5.57 13.61 -9.65
C ARG A 82 5.65 12.77 -8.39
N ILE A 83 6.87 12.41 -7.95
CA ILE A 83 7.07 11.66 -6.70
C ILE A 83 6.50 12.44 -5.51
N ASN A 84 6.83 13.72 -5.38
CA ASN A 84 6.34 14.58 -4.30
C ASN A 84 4.81 14.68 -4.32
N SER A 85 4.21 14.88 -5.50
CA SER A 85 2.76 14.96 -5.67
C SER A 85 2.05 13.65 -5.21
N LEU A 86 2.62 12.49 -5.54
CA LEU A 86 2.09 11.19 -5.08
C LEU A 86 2.18 11.04 -3.57
N LEU A 87 3.34 11.35 -2.98
CA LEU A 87 3.54 11.25 -1.53
C LEU A 87 2.64 12.22 -0.76
N GLU A 88 2.54 13.49 -1.22
CA GLU A 88 1.64 14.48 -0.61
C GLU A 88 0.16 14.09 -0.70
N SER A 89 -0.26 13.55 -1.85
CA SER A 89 -1.64 13.10 -2.04
C SER A 89 -1.98 11.97 -1.07
N ARG A 90 -1.05 11.04 -0.87
CA ARG A 90 -1.19 9.96 0.13
C ARG A 90 -1.23 10.48 1.56
N GLU A 91 -0.37 11.44 1.90
CA GLU A 91 -0.43 12.08 3.22
C GLU A 91 -1.77 12.77 3.48
N LYS A 92 -2.32 13.45 2.47
CA LYS A 92 -3.65 14.07 2.58
C LYS A 92 -4.75 13.04 2.78
N LEU A 93 -4.73 11.95 2.02
CA LEU A 93 -5.66 10.84 2.19
C LEU A 93 -5.55 10.23 3.59
N LYS A 94 -4.33 9.96 4.05
CA LYS A 94 -4.02 9.47 5.39
C LYS A 94 -4.60 10.36 6.49
N LYS A 95 -4.44 11.69 6.37
CA LYS A 95 -5.00 12.67 7.32
C LYS A 95 -6.53 12.74 7.28
N LEU A 96 -7.14 12.54 6.10
CA LEU A 96 -8.59 12.54 5.95
C LEU A 96 -9.22 11.26 6.50
N TYR A 97 -8.62 10.12 6.23
CA TYR A 97 -9.15 8.81 6.66
C TYR A 97 -8.78 8.47 8.10
N GLY A 98 -7.62 8.87 8.61
CA GLY A 98 -7.26 8.71 10.03
C GLY A 98 -8.18 9.43 11.00
N LYS A 99 -8.94 10.43 10.53
CA LYS A 99 -9.94 11.17 11.33
C LYS A 99 -11.38 10.64 11.20
N LYS A 100 -11.67 9.71 10.28
CA LYS A 100 -13.03 9.30 9.93
C LYS A 100 -13.29 7.79 9.99
N PHE A 101 -12.47 7.02 10.68
CA PHE A 101 -12.74 5.60 10.80
C PHE A 101 -13.84 5.32 11.85
N SER A 102 -15.11 5.45 11.42
CA SER A 102 -16.15 4.55 11.86
C SER A 102 -16.55 3.68 10.65
N PRO A 103 -16.67 2.35 10.78
CA PRO A 103 -16.99 1.43 9.69
C PRO A 103 -18.33 1.71 9.02
N GLU A 104 -19.22 2.41 9.68
CA GLU A 104 -20.60 2.67 9.24
C GLU A 104 -20.73 3.84 8.25
N ALA A 105 -19.67 4.62 8.02
CA ALA A 105 -19.69 5.77 7.09
C ALA A 105 -19.24 5.42 5.66
N MET A 106 -18.85 4.17 5.38
CA MET A 106 -18.23 3.78 4.11
C MET A 106 -19.15 2.90 3.25
N GLY A 107 -20.10 3.53 2.56
CA GLY A 107 -20.76 2.95 1.39
C GLY A 107 -19.94 3.13 0.10
N ILE A 108 -18.61 2.87 0.12
CA ILE A 108 -17.74 3.01 -1.04
C ILE A 108 -17.10 1.65 -1.35
N GLU A 109 -17.28 1.18 -2.58
CA GLU A 109 -16.61 -0.02 -3.12
C GLU A 109 -15.08 0.16 -3.10
N ILE A 110 -14.41 -0.70 -2.38
CA ILE A 110 -12.99 -0.66 -2.05
C ILE A 110 -12.19 -1.39 -3.13
N VAL A 111 -11.22 -0.74 -3.78
CA VAL A 111 -10.48 -1.29 -4.94
C VAL A 111 -8.95 -1.20 -4.83
N SER A 112 -8.34 -0.94 -3.67
CA SER A 112 -6.88 -0.94 -3.52
C SER A 112 -6.34 -1.96 -2.51
N GLY A 113 -5.05 -2.32 -2.60
CA GLY A 113 -4.43 -3.30 -1.69
C GLY A 113 -4.42 -2.85 -0.21
N ASP A 114 -4.41 -1.55 0.05
CA ASP A 114 -4.56 -0.96 1.38
C ASP A 114 -5.93 -1.26 1.99
N ASP A 115 -6.94 -1.29 1.15
CA ASP A 115 -8.32 -1.52 1.53
C ASP A 115 -8.52 -2.95 2.02
N ARG A 116 -7.95 -3.94 1.33
CA ARG A 116 -8.02 -5.36 1.75
C ARG A 116 -7.36 -5.59 3.11
N PHE A 117 -6.20 -4.98 3.33
CA PHE A 117 -5.53 -5.09 4.62
C PHE A 117 -6.36 -4.43 5.73
N THR A 118 -6.86 -3.23 5.49
CA THR A 118 -7.69 -2.49 6.44
C THR A 118 -8.98 -3.25 6.73
N GLN A 119 -9.64 -3.78 5.71
CA GLN A 119 -10.81 -4.63 5.87
C GLN A 119 -10.50 -5.88 6.71
N SER A 120 -9.47 -6.64 6.34
CA SER A 120 -9.06 -7.84 7.10
C SER A 120 -8.70 -7.51 8.55
N PHE A 121 -8.03 -6.36 8.79
CA PHE A 121 -7.69 -5.91 10.13
C PHE A 121 -8.93 -5.64 10.98
N PHE A 122 -9.92 -4.92 10.46
CA PHE A 122 -11.16 -4.64 11.18
C PHE A 122 -12.03 -5.88 11.36
N GLU A 123 -12.12 -6.77 10.36
CA GLU A 123 -12.84 -8.05 10.47
C GLU A 123 -12.27 -8.90 11.61
N ILE A 124 -10.94 -8.97 11.75
CA ILE A 124 -10.30 -9.70 12.85
C ILE A 124 -10.60 -9.04 14.20
N ILE A 125 -10.59 -7.71 14.29
CA ILE A 125 -10.97 -7.01 15.52
C ILE A 125 -12.42 -7.29 15.88
N GLU A 126 -13.35 -7.15 14.94
CA GLU A 126 -14.77 -7.39 15.19
C GLU A 126 -15.05 -8.83 15.62
N LYS A 127 -14.46 -9.80 14.95
CA LYS A 127 -14.55 -11.22 15.30
C LYS A 127 -14.03 -11.51 16.70
N ASN A 128 -13.02 -10.80 17.16
CA ASN A 128 -12.34 -11.03 18.42
C ASN A 128 -12.61 -9.94 19.47
N ILE A 129 -13.59 -9.05 19.27
CA ILE A 129 -13.82 -7.90 20.17
C ILE A 129 -14.08 -8.28 21.61
N SER A 130 -14.78 -9.40 21.82
CA SER A 130 -15.09 -9.96 23.14
C SER A 130 -13.96 -10.83 23.73
N ASN A 131 -12.89 -11.07 22.98
CA ASN A 131 -11.77 -11.88 23.43
C ASN A 131 -10.82 -11.01 24.29
N PRO A 132 -10.57 -11.37 25.56
CA PRO A 132 -9.62 -10.63 26.41
C PRO A 132 -8.20 -10.62 25.86
N GLU A 133 -7.81 -11.66 25.12
CA GLU A 133 -6.48 -11.81 24.49
C GLU A 133 -6.33 -11.00 23.19
N LEU A 134 -7.36 -10.28 22.75
CA LEU A 134 -7.25 -9.42 21.57
C LEU A 134 -6.21 -8.33 21.80
N GLY A 135 -5.09 -8.49 21.16
CA GLY A 135 -3.94 -7.59 21.23
C GLY A 135 -3.11 -7.63 19.96
N VAL A 136 -2.00 -6.92 19.99
CA VAL A 136 -1.08 -6.81 18.84
C VAL A 136 -0.57 -8.18 18.38
N ASP A 137 -0.41 -9.11 19.31
CA ASP A 137 0.09 -10.46 19.01
C ASP A 137 -0.89 -11.27 18.21
N LEU A 138 -2.14 -11.31 18.63
CA LEU A 138 -3.20 -12.00 17.91
C LEU A 138 -3.40 -11.39 16.52
N LEU A 139 -3.44 -10.06 16.42
CA LEU A 139 -3.56 -9.38 15.13
C LEU A 139 -2.38 -9.67 14.20
N SER A 140 -1.15 -9.68 14.74
CA SER A 140 0.05 -10.01 13.97
C SER A 140 0.00 -11.44 13.44
N GLN A 141 -0.44 -12.39 14.26
CA GLN A 141 -0.56 -13.80 13.90
C GLN A 141 -1.64 -14.03 12.83
N GLU A 142 -2.83 -13.50 13.03
CA GLU A 142 -3.97 -13.64 12.11
C GLU A 142 -3.70 -12.99 10.74
N LEU A 143 -2.98 -11.86 10.72
CA LEU A 143 -2.60 -11.15 9.48
C LEU A 143 -1.31 -11.68 8.85
N GLY A 144 -0.61 -12.62 9.48
CA GLY A 144 0.68 -13.13 9.00
C GLY A 144 1.79 -12.09 8.98
N LEU A 145 1.71 -11.06 9.86
CA LEU A 145 2.65 -9.95 9.92
C LEU A 145 3.51 -9.99 11.18
N SER A 146 4.75 -9.49 11.11
CA SER A 146 5.49 -9.16 12.33
C SER A 146 4.85 -7.96 13.04
N ARG A 147 5.02 -7.86 14.37
CA ARG A 147 4.54 -6.69 15.15
C ARG A 147 5.02 -5.37 14.53
N ALA A 148 6.29 -5.29 14.17
CA ALA A 148 6.88 -4.08 13.58
C ALA A 148 6.21 -3.70 12.25
N ASN A 149 5.89 -4.69 11.41
CA ASN A 149 5.22 -4.48 10.14
C ASN A 149 3.76 -4.05 10.35
N LEU A 150 3.05 -4.67 11.29
CA LEU A 150 1.69 -4.28 11.63
C LEU A 150 1.62 -2.82 12.10
N TYR A 151 2.52 -2.42 13.02
CA TYR A 151 2.62 -1.02 13.47
C TYR A 151 2.90 -0.06 12.32
N ARG A 152 3.89 -0.38 11.47
CA ARG A 152 4.28 0.47 10.34
C ARG A 152 3.15 0.61 9.33
N LYS A 153 2.50 -0.50 8.99
CA LYS A 153 1.41 -0.53 8.02
C LYS A 153 0.19 0.24 8.53
N LEU A 154 -0.24 0.01 9.77
CA LEU A 154 -1.35 0.75 10.36
C LEU A 154 -1.05 2.23 10.49
N LYS A 155 0.16 2.60 10.93
CA LYS A 155 0.58 4.00 10.99
C LYS A 155 0.62 4.64 9.60
N ALA A 156 0.93 3.85 8.56
CA ALA A 156 0.87 4.30 7.18
C ALA A 156 -0.56 4.58 6.68
N VAL A 157 -1.56 3.86 7.19
CA VAL A 157 -2.96 3.94 6.74
C VAL A 157 -3.82 4.80 7.67
N THR A 158 -3.64 4.73 8.98
CA THR A 158 -4.56 5.30 9.97
C THR A 158 -3.96 6.35 10.90
N GLU A 159 -2.64 6.56 10.90
CA GLU A 159 -1.89 7.36 11.89
C GLU A 159 -1.99 6.86 13.35
N LEU A 160 -2.83 5.85 13.61
CA LEU A 160 -3.06 5.26 14.93
C LEU A 160 -2.25 3.97 15.10
N SER A 161 -1.93 3.65 16.35
CA SER A 161 -1.34 2.36 16.69
C SER A 161 -2.41 1.26 16.72
N PRO A 162 -2.03 -0.02 16.55
CA PRO A 162 -2.96 -1.15 16.71
C PRO A 162 -3.70 -1.11 18.06
N THR A 163 -3.01 -0.75 19.12
CA THR A 163 -3.56 -0.68 20.48
C THR A 163 -4.62 0.42 20.61
N GLU A 164 -4.39 1.59 20.00
CA GLU A 164 -5.38 2.68 19.99
C GLU A 164 -6.61 2.30 19.19
N LEU A 165 -6.44 1.62 18.04
CA LEU A 165 -7.55 1.15 17.22
C LEU A 165 -8.41 0.11 17.95
N ILE A 166 -7.80 -0.88 18.62
CA ILE A 166 -8.50 -1.87 19.44
C ILE A 166 -9.27 -1.16 20.56
N ARG A 167 -8.62 -0.22 21.26
CA ARG A 167 -9.24 0.52 22.35
C ARG A 167 -10.44 1.35 21.88
N ASN A 168 -10.29 2.06 20.78
CA ASN A 168 -11.37 2.87 20.22
C ASN A 168 -12.56 1.98 19.84
N LYS A 169 -12.30 0.83 19.20
CA LYS A 169 -13.37 -0.09 18.81
C LYS A 169 -14.08 -0.78 19.99
N ARG A 170 -13.40 -0.94 21.14
CA ARG A 170 -14.02 -1.45 22.37
C ARG A 170 -14.87 -0.44 23.11
N LEU A 171 -14.75 0.85 22.82
CA LEU A 171 -15.49 1.94 23.45
C LEU A 171 -16.74 2.35 22.65
N GLU A 172 -16.89 1.85 21.43
CA GLU A 172 -18.11 1.95 20.62
C GLU A 172 -19.15 0.92 21.06
#